data_78d354466736f2daaef923878289b8f5
#
_entry.id   78d354466736f2daaef923878289b8f5
#
_cell.length_a   1.000
_cell.length_b   1.000
_cell.length_c   1.000
_cell.angle_alpha   90.00
_cell.angle_beta   90.00
_cell.angle_gamma   90.00
#
_symmetry.space_group_name_H-M   'P 1'
#
loop_
_entity.id
_entity.type
_entity.pdbx_description
1 polymer ?
#
loop_
_entity_poly.entity_id
_entity_poly.type
_entity_poly.pdbx_seq_one_letter_code
_entity_poly.pdbx_strand_id
1 'polypeptide(L)'
;TKRQAQEIIKENAERCGQYYVNQRWLGGMLTNWKTVHKSITRLVKLNEMFEKGELAGYTKKELQGMKKEQEKLQLELGGIMNMGGQPDLVFVIDTCKEALAIKEAKKLGIPVIGICDTNADPECVDLPVPGNDDAIRAIQFYSEMISASVLDGMQAMIAEKGVKVEEMVEEKA
;
A
#
# COMPACT_ATOMS: atom_id res chain seq x y z
N THR A 1 -5.09 -3.81 -7.21
CA THR A 1 -4.72 -3.73 -8.65
C THR A 1 -5.94 -3.57 -9.57
N LYS A 2 -7.16 -3.55 -9.02
CA LYS A 2 -8.40 -3.33 -9.75
C LYS A 2 -8.50 -1.86 -10.18
N ARG A 3 -8.68 -1.58 -11.47
CA ARG A 3 -8.64 -0.21 -12.01
C ARG A 3 -9.63 0.74 -11.32
N GLN A 4 -10.84 0.24 -11.01
CA GLN A 4 -11.87 1.01 -10.32
C GLN A 4 -11.48 1.41 -8.89
N ALA A 5 -10.58 0.64 -8.25
CA ALA A 5 -10.17 0.83 -6.87
C ALA A 5 -8.87 1.64 -6.72
N GLN A 6 -8.06 1.78 -7.77
CA GLN A 6 -6.70 2.32 -7.71
C GLN A 6 -6.60 3.69 -7.04
N GLU A 7 -7.36 4.67 -7.52
CA GLU A 7 -7.33 6.02 -6.95
C GLU A 7 -8.06 6.09 -5.60
N ILE A 8 -9.18 5.37 -5.47
CA ILE A 8 -9.96 5.34 -4.23
C ILE A 8 -9.12 4.81 -3.07
N ILE A 9 -8.40 3.70 -3.28
CA ILE A 9 -7.53 3.11 -2.25
C ILE A 9 -6.40 4.07 -1.90
N LYS A 10 -5.76 4.69 -2.90
CA LYS A 10 -4.70 5.66 -2.69
C LYS A 10 -5.17 6.82 -1.81
N GLU A 11 -6.25 7.50 -2.21
CA GLU A 11 -6.81 8.65 -1.50
C GLU A 11 -7.18 8.31 -0.04
N ASN A 12 -7.84 7.16 0.18
CA ASN A 12 -8.25 6.75 1.50
C ASN A 12 -7.09 6.28 2.38
N ALA A 13 -6.07 5.64 1.80
CA ALA A 13 -4.87 5.25 2.53
C ALA A 13 -4.04 6.48 2.93
N GLU A 14 -3.82 7.43 2.01
CA GLU A 14 -3.13 8.69 2.29
C GLU A 14 -3.88 9.51 3.35
N ARG A 15 -5.22 9.55 3.30
CA ARG A 15 -6.05 10.23 4.31
C ARG A 15 -5.81 9.74 5.73
N CYS A 16 -5.57 8.45 5.93
CA CYS A 16 -5.32 7.87 7.25
C CYS A 16 -3.84 7.53 7.51
N GLY A 17 -2.93 8.00 6.65
CA GLY A 17 -1.49 7.79 6.79
C GLY A 17 -1.07 6.32 6.70
N GLN A 18 -1.82 5.49 5.95
CA GLN A 18 -1.53 4.09 5.76
C GLN A 18 -0.90 3.81 4.39
N TYR A 19 -0.26 2.66 4.27
CA TYR A 19 0.42 2.22 3.07
C TYR A 19 -0.55 1.55 2.10
N TYR A 20 -0.23 1.58 0.80
CA TYR A 20 -1.09 0.99 -0.23
C TYR A 20 -0.30 0.43 -1.41
N VAL A 21 -0.93 -0.50 -2.12
CA VAL A 21 -0.48 -1.01 -3.41
C VAL A 21 -1.67 -0.95 -4.36
N ASN A 22 -1.62 -0.04 -5.33
CA ASN A 22 -2.72 0.25 -6.24
C ASN A 22 -2.43 -0.03 -7.72
N GLN A 23 -1.26 -0.59 -8.06
CA GLN A 23 -0.94 -0.94 -9.45
C GLN A 23 -0.81 -2.45 -9.62
N ARG A 24 0.28 -3.03 -9.23
CA ARG A 24 0.53 -4.46 -9.36
C ARG A 24 1.14 -5.00 -8.08
N TRP A 25 0.57 -6.10 -7.57
CA TRP A 25 1.23 -6.84 -6.52
C TRP A 25 2.42 -7.62 -7.08
N LEU A 26 3.61 -7.29 -6.65
CA LEU A 26 4.82 -8.02 -7.03
C LEU A 26 4.95 -9.26 -6.16
N GLY A 27 5.19 -10.42 -6.80
CA GLY A 27 5.41 -11.66 -6.04
C GLY A 27 6.56 -11.52 -5.05
N GLY A 28 6.32 -11.90 -3.79
CA GLY A 28 7.28 -11.75 -2.71
C GLY A 28 7.25 -10.39 -2.00
N MET A 29 6.24 -9.55 -2.26
CA MET A 29 6.17 -8.21 -1.68
C MET A 29 6.15 -8.22 -0.15
N LEU A 30 5.55 -9.21 0.48
CA LEU A 30 5.60 -9.43 1.92
C LEU A 30 6.61 -10.54 2.29
N THR A 31 6.58 -11.67 1.61
CA THR A 31 7.39 -12.85 1.93
C THR A 31 8.88 -12.68 1.60
N ASN A 32 9.24 -11.77 0.70
CA ASN A 32 10.62 -11.45 0.34
C ASN A 32 10.91 -9.94 0.55
N TRP A 33 10.46 -9.40 1.68
CA TRP A 33 10.61 -7.98 2.03
C TRP A 33 12.03 -7.45 1.88
N LYS A 34 13.03 -8.26 2.22
CA LYS A 34 14.44 -7.86 2.09
C LYS A 34 14.83 -7.46 0.65
N THR A 35 14.27 -8.14 -0.34
CA THR A 35 14.51 -7.81 -1.77
C THR A 35 13.70 -6.58 -2.19
N VAL A 36 12.45 -6.49 -1.75
CA VAL A 36 11.59 -5.33 -2.02
C VAL A 36 12.19 -4.06 -1.42
N HIS A 37 12.69 -4.13 -0.18
CA HIS A 37 13.35 -3.02 0.48
C HIS A 37 14.59 -2.51 -0.27
N LYS A 38 15.36 -3.38 -0.94
CA LYS A 38 16.46 -2.95 -1.82
C LYS A 38 15.94 -2.12 -3.00
N SER A 39 14.81 -2.50 -3.58
CA SER A 39 14.18 -1.77 -4.68
C SER A 39 13.62 -0.42 -4.20
N ILE A 40 13.06 -0.36 -2.99
CA ILE A 40 12.64 0.88 -2.32
C ILE A 40 13.86 1.79 -2.09
N THR A 41 14.95 1.26 -1.54
CA THR A 41 16.20 2.02 -1.33
C THR A 41 16.73 2.57 -2.67
N ARG A 42 16.60 1.82 -3.75
CA ARG A 42 16.98 2.28 -5.10
C ARG A 42 16.08 3.42 -5.56
N LEU A 43 14.77 3.33 -5.34
CA LEU A 43 13.82 4.39 -5.65
C LEU A 43 14.14 5.68 -4.90
N VAL A 44 14.37 5.60 -3.59
CA VAL A 44 14.73 6.76 -2.75
C VAL A 44 16.01 7.44 -3.28
N LYS A 45 17.04 6.66 -3.60
CA LYS A 45 18.28 7.19 -4.18
C LYS A 45 18.06 7.90 -5.53
N LEU A 46 17.19 7.34 -6.38
CA LEU A 46 16.87 7.98 -7.66
C LEU A 46 16.09 9.28 -7.44
N ASN A 47 15.15 9.31 -6.50
CA ASN A 47 14.41 10.53 -6.14
C ASN A 47 15.38 11.62 -5.65
N GLU A 48 16.23 11.31 -4.68
CA GLU A 48 17.23 12.25 -4.15
C GLU A 48 18.18 12.77 -5.23
N MET A 49 18.65 11.91 -6.12
CA MET A 49 19.55 12.29 -7.20
C MET A 49 18.90 13.28 -8.18
N PHE A 50 17.63 13.06 -8.54
CA PHE A 50 16.89 13.95 -9.41
C PHE A 50 16.50 15.26 -8.71
N GLU A 51 16.15 15.24 -7.44
CA GLU A 51 15.82 16.43 -6.64
C GLU A 51 17.02 17.33 -6.38
N LYS A 52 18.17 16.74 -6.04
CA LYS A 52 19.42 17.48 -5.80
C LYS A 52 20.12 17.94 -7.08
N GLY A 53 19.66 17.46 -8.26
CA GLY A 53 20.29 17.78 -9.53
C GLY A 53 21.69 17.18 -9.69
N GLU A 54 22.01 16.11 -8.98
CA GLU A 54 23.30 15.40 -9.05
C GLU A 54 23.40 14.54 -10.34
N LEU A 55 23.26 15.23 -11.49
CA LEU A 55 23.21 14.59 -12.82
C LEU A 55 24.53 14.71 -13.59
N ALA A 56 25.53 15.35 -12.99
CA ALA A 56 26.84 15.55 -13.61
C ALA A 56 27.56 14.20 -13.83
N GLY A 57 28.03 13.98 -15.04
CA GLY A 57 28.76 12.76 -15.42
C GLY A 57 27.90 11.67 -16.11
N TYR A 58 26.60 11.84 -16.15
CA TYR A 58 25.72 10.91 -16.87
C TYR A 58 25.40 11.40 -18.30
N THR A 59 25.32 10.49 -19.23
CA THR A 59 24.86 10.78 -20.60
C THR A 59 23.33 10.96 -20.62
N LYS A 60 22.81 11.68 -21.61
CA LYS A 60 21.36 11.86 -21.81
C LYS A 60 20.59 10.55 -21.88
N LYS A 61 21.19 9.50 -22.48
CA LYS A 61 20.60 8.17 -22.61
C LYS A 61 20.49 7.48 -21.25
N GLU A 62 21.52 7.58 -20.42
CA GLU A 62 21.51 7.00 -19.05
C GLU A 62 20.48 7.70 -18.17
N LEU A 63 20.43 9.03 -18.18
CA LEU A 63 19.44 9.81 -17.44
C LEU A 63 18.01 9.44 -17.84
N GLN A 64 17.75 9.24 -19.14
CA GLN A 64 16.45 8.80 -19.61
C GLN A 64 16.12 7.37 -19.13
N GLY A 65 17.10 6.48 -19.08
CA GLY A 65 16.96 5.14 -18.50
C GLY A 65 16.61 5.16 -17.01
N MET A 66 17.36 5.95 -16.24
CA MET A 66 17.14 6.13 -14.81
C MET A 66 15.78 6.76 -14.51
N LYS A 67 15.33 7.71 -15.31
CA LYS A 67 14.00 8.33 -15.15
C LYS A 67 12.87 7.32 -15.39
N LYS A 68 12.98 6.50 -16.42
CA LYS A 68 12.02 5.42 -16.67
C LYS A 68 11.99 4.37 -15.54
N GLU A 69 13.18 4.04 -15.00
CA GLU A 69 13.30 3.15 -13.84
C GLU A 69 12.62 3.77 -12.61
N GLN A 70 12.87 5.04 -12.33
CA GLN A 70 12.25 5.79 -11.24
C GLN A 70 10.71 5.80 -11.37
N GLU A 71 10.19 6.19 -12.53
CA GLU A 71 8.76 6.23 -12.81
C GLU A 71 8.09 4.86 -12.58
N LYS A 72 8.74 3.79 -13.05
CA LYS A 72 8.25 2.43 -12.84
C LYS A 72 8.24 2.03 -11.37
N LEU A 73 9.35 2.23 -10.66
CA LEU A 73 9.44 1.92 -9.23
C LEU A 73 8.47 2.76 -8.40
N GLN A 74 8.28 4.02 -8.75
CA GLN A 74 7.33 4.92 -8.08
C GLN A 74 5.88 4.43 -8.23
N LEU A 75 5.51 3.95 -9.41
CA LEU A 75 4.19 3.37 -9.64
C LEU A 75 3.98 2.07 -8.86
N GLU A 76 4.98 1.20 -8.78
CA GLU A 76 4.86 -0.13 -8.18
C GLU A 76 5.05 -0.11 -6.66
N LEU A 77 5.93 0.75 -6.13
CA LEU A 77 6.39 0.74 -4.73
C LEU A 77 6.16 2.06 -3.99
N GLY A 78 5.73 3.11 -4.67
CA GLY A 78 5.56 4.43 -4.07
C GLY A 78 4.67 4.44 -2.83
N GLY A 79 3.57 3.69 -2.86
CA GLY A 79 2.64 3.60 -1.73
C GLY A 79 3.16 2.84 -0.50
N ILE A 80 4.29 2.13 -0.63
CA ILE A 80 4.94 1.40 0.48
C ILE A 80 6.36 1.88 0.75
N MET A 81 6.75 3.01 0.16
CA MET A 81 8.13 3.52 0.24
C MET A 81 8.59 3.76 1.69
N ASN A 82 7.70 4.30 2.51
CA ASN A 82 7.96 4.60 3.91
C ASN A 82 7.58 3.45 4.88
N MET A 83 7.16 2.30 4.37
CA MET A 83 6.81 1.15 5.19
C MET A 83 8.09 0.49 5.74
N GLY A 84 8.31 0.61 7.04
CA GLY A 84 9.53 0.12 7.70
C GLY A 84 9.62 -1.39 7.86
N GLY A 85 8.53 -2.13 7.59
CA GLY A 85 8.46 -3.57 7.79
C GLY A 85 7.20 -4.20 7.25
N GLN A 86 6.81 -5.32 7.83
CA GLN A 86 5.55 -6.00 7.50
C GLN A 86 4.38 -5.27 8.13
N PRO A 87 3.21 -5.20 7.44
CA PRO A 87 2.01 -4.61 8.01
C PRO A 87 1.37 -5.55 9.06
N ASP A 88 0.62 -4.97 9.99
CA ASP A 88 -0.13 -5.72 11.01
C ASP A 88 -1.46 -6.27 10.47
N LEU A 89 -1.98 -5.69 9.39
CA LEU A 89 -3.23 -6.04 8.75
C LEU A 89 -3.17 -5.72 7.26
N VAL A 90 -3.85 -6.53 6.44
CA VAL A 90 -4.02 -6.27 5.00
C VAL A 90 -5.50 -6.16 4.68
N PHE A 91 -5.89 -5.07 3.99
CA PHE A 91 -7.23 -4.89 3.44
C PHE A 91 -7.22 -5.11 1.93
N VAL A 92 -8.14 -5.93 1.42
CA VAL A 92 -8.21 -6.36 0.03
C VAL A 92 -9.59 -6.12 -0.54
N ILE A 93 -9.69 -5.48 -1.70
CA ILE A 93 -10.97 -5.20 -2.37
C ILE A 93 -11.47 -6.41 -3.17
N ASP A 94 -10.65 -7.05 -3.96
CA ASP A 94 -11.03 -8.20 -4.81
C ASP A 94 -10.18 -9.39 -4.43
N THR A 95 -10.74 -10.31 -3.64
CA THR A 95 -9.99 -11.45 -3.10
C THR A 95 -9.59 -12.47 -4.17
N CYS A 96 -10.34 -12.57 -5.26
CA CYS A 96 -9.98 -13.43 -6.37
C CYS A 96 -8.77 -12.89 -7.14
N LYS A 97 -8.77 -11.58 -7.41
CA LYS A 97 -7.73 -10.93 -8.18
C LYS A 97 -6.42 -10.81 -7.39
N GLU A 98 -6.54 -10.51 -6.11
CA GLU A 98 -5.40 -10.32 -5.21
C GLU A 98 -5.02 -11.58 -4.41
N ALA A 99 -5.35 -12.76 -4.94
CA ALA A 99 -5.07 -14.05 -4.30
C ALA A 99 -3.59 -14.25 -3.91
N LEU A 100 -2.66 -13.62 -4.65
CA LEU A 100 -1.23 -13.69 -4.32
C LEU A 100 -0.91 -12.92 -3.04
N ALA A 101 -1.46 -11.72 -2.88
CA ALA A 101 -1.29 -10.91 -1.68
C ALA A 101 -1.84 -11.64 -0.44
N ILE A 102 -3.02 -12.23 -0.57
CA ILE A 102 -3.67 -13.01 0.49
C ILE A 102 -2.81 -14.22 0.88
N LYS A 103 -2.29 -14.97 -0.09
CA LYS A 103 -1.42 -16.13 0.18
C LYS A 103 -0.13 -15.72 0.91
N GLU A 104 0.46 -14.59 0.55
CA GLU A 104 1.65 -14.07 1.21
C GLU A 104 1.36 -13.61 2.63
N ALA A 105 0.27 -12.88 2.85
CA ALA A 105 -0.17 -12.44 4.17
C ALA A 105 -0.43 -13.63 5.10
N LYS A 106 -1.22 -14.61 4.64
CA LYS A 106 -1.48 -15.85 5.39
C LYS A 106 -0.20 -16.62 5.74
N LYS A 107 0.76 -16.70 4.83
CA LYS A 107 2.05 -17.36 5.08
C LYS A 107 2.83 -16.70 6.21
N LEU A 108 2.64 -15.42 6.42
CA LEU A 108 3.30 -14.64 7.47
C LEU A 108 2.45 -14.47 8.74
N GLY A 109 1.22 -15.02 8.74
CA GLY A 109 0.30 -14.86 9.86
C GLY A 109 -0.30 -13.46 9.98
N ILE A 110 -0.28 -12.68 8.90
CA ILE A 110 -0.85 -11.33 8.86
C ILE A 110 -2.34 -11.47 8.55
N PRO A 111 -3.25 -10.96 9.41
CA PRO A 111 -4.68 -11.04 9.20
C PRO A 111 -5.12 -10.26 7.96
N VAL A 112 -6.11 -10.79 7.25
CA VAL A 112 -6.63 -10.20 6.01
C VAL A 112 -8.11 -9.91 6.14
N ILE A 113 -8.51 -8.65 5.91
CA ILE A 113 -9.88 -8.25 5.66
C ILE A 113 -10.09 -8.23 4.15
N GLY A 114 -11.08 -8.96 3.64
CA GLY A 114 -11.35 -9.04 2.20
C GLY A 114 -12.80 -8.77 1.85
N ILE A 115 -13.03 -7.96 0.82
CA ILE A 115 -14.35 -7.83 0.21
C ILE A 115 -14.56 -9.05 -0.67
N CYS A 116 -15.61 -9.82 -0.34
CA CYS A 116 -15.97 -11.05 -1.02
C CYS A 116 -17.26 -10.86 -1.81
N ASP A 117 -17.16 -10.85 -3.13
CA ASP A 117 -18.31 -10.89 -4.03
C ASP A 117 -18.75 -12.37 -4.25
N THR A 118 -19.76 -12.59 -5.04
CA THR A 118 -20.39 -13.89 -5.28
C THR A 118 -19.47 -14.95 -5.89
N ASN A 119 -18.38 -14.55 -6.54
CA ASN A 119 -17.36 -15.40 -7.14
C ASN A 119 -16.18 -15.70 -6.20
N ALA A 120 -16.16 -15.11 -5.01
CA ALA A 120 -15.07 -15.21 -4.06
C ALA A 120 -15.29 -16.32 -3.05
N ASP A 121 -14.21 -16.99 -2.66
CA ASP A 121 -14.19 -17.93 -1.56
C ASP A 121 -13.95 -17.17 -0.23
N PRO A 122 -14.94 -17.11 0.69
CA PRO A 122 -14.80 -16.40 1.95
C PRO A 122 -13.77 -17.05 2.90
N GLU A 123 -13.45 -18.33 2.73
CA GLU A 123 -12.45 -19.03 3.55
C GLU A 123 -11.01 -18.60 3.22
N CYS A 124 -10.82 -17.88 2.11
CA CYS A 124 -9.51 -17.41 1.72
C CYS A 124 -9.01 -16.22 2.56
N VAL A 125 -9.85 -15.56 3.36
CA VAL A 125 -9.50 -14.43 4.23
C VAL A 125 -9.91 -14.66 5.67
N ASP A 126 -9.34 -13.90 6.60
CA ASP A 126 -9.64 -14.05 8.03
C ASP A 126 -10.94 -13.33 8.41
N LEU A 127 -11.21 -12.21 7.79
CA LEU A 127 -12.40 -11.39 8.00
C LEU A 127 -13.08 -11.11 6.65
N PRO A 128 -13.99 -12.00 6.20
CA PRO A 128 -14.72 -11.77 4.95
C PRO A 128 -15.83 -10.73 5.14
N VAL A 129 -15.86 -9.76 4.24
CA VAL A 129 -16.91 -8.75 4.14
C VAL A 129 -17.69 -9.01 2.86
N PRO A 130 -18.93 -9.50 2.93
CA PRO A 130 -19.73 -9.73 1.75
C PRO A 130 -20.12 -8.40 1.09
N GLY A 131 -19.82 -8.27 -0.20
CA GLY A 131 -20.11 -7.04 -0.89
C GLY A 131 -19.66 -7.02 -2.34
N ASN A 132 -20.15 -6.03 -3.08
CA ASN A 132 -19.80 -5.85 -4.48
C ASN A 132 -18.40 -5.21 -4.61
N ASP A 133 -17.51 -5.87 -5.32
CA ASP A 133 -16.13 -5.44 -5.53
C ASP A 133 -15.89 -4.73 -6.88
N ASP A 134 -16.94 -4.55 -7.71
CA ASP A 134 -16.86 -3.90 -9.03
C ASP A 134 -17.41 -2.47 -9.03
N ALA A 135 -18.45 -2.21 -8.24
CA ALA A 135 -19.12 -0.91 -8.24
C ALA A 135 -18.26 0.15 -7.52
N ILE A 136 -17.90 1.23 -8.24
CA ILE A 136 -17.08 2.34 -7.73
C ILE A 136 -17.63 2.88 -6.40
N ARG A 137 -18.96 3.06 -6.29
CA ARG A 137 -19.59 3.56 -5.05
C ARG A 137 -19.44 2.60 -3.87
N ALA A 138 -19.50 1.29 -4.13
CA ALA A 138 -19.31 0.27 -3.10
C ALA A 138 -17.85 0.27 -2.63
N ILE A 139 -16.89 0.27 -3.56
CA ILE A 139 -15.46 0.35 -3.27
C ILE A 139 -15.14 1.62 -2.45
N GLN A 140 -15.69 2.77 -2.86
CA GLN A 140 -15.54 4.02 -2.13
C GLN A 140 -16.04 3.90 -0.69
N PHE A 141 -17.25 3.37 -0.51
CA PHE A 141 -17.86 3.18 0.81
C PHE A 141 -17.00 2.29 1.73
N TYR A 142 -16.52 1.13 1.25
CA TYR A 142 -15.67 0.25 2.05
C TYR A 142 -14.34 0.91 2.41
N SER A 143 -13.72 1.59 1.46
CA SER A 143 -12.44 2.27 1.67
C SER A 143 -12.57 3.41 2.69
N GLU A 144 -13.66 4.19 2.63
CA GLU A 144 -13.97 5.25 3.59
C GLU A 144 -14.22 4.68 5.00
N MET A 145 -14.96 3.58 5.11
CA MET A 145 -15.22 2.92 6.39
C MET A 145 -13.93 2.40 7.03
N ILE A 146 -13.06 1.75 6.27
CA ILE A 146 -11.77 1.27 6.76
C ILE A 146 -10.89 2.45 7.17
N SER A 147 -10.79 3.49 6.34
CA SER A 147 -10.01 4.69 6.66
C SER A 147 -10.50 5.38 7.93
N ALA A 148 -11.82 5.51 8.10
CA ALA A 148 -12.42 6.07 9.32
C ALA A 148 -12.10 5.21 10.56
N SER A 149 -12.23 3.87 10.44
CA SER A 149 -11.92 2.96 11.54
C SER A 149 -10.45 3.02 11.96
N VAL A 150 -9.53 3.21 11.01
CA VAL A 150 -8.10 3.40 11.30
C VAL A 150 -7.88 4.70 12.06
N LEU A 151 -8.50 5.80 11.62
CA LEU A 151 -8.41 7.10 12.30
C LEU A 151 -8.98 7.05 13.71
N ASP A 152 -10.14 6.40 13.90
CA ASP A 152 -10.75 6.22 15.22
C ASP A 152 -9.85 5.40 16.15
N GLY A 153 -9.24 4.32 15.64
CA GLY A 153 -8.29 3.51 16.39
C GLY A 153 -7.03 4.29 16.78
N MET A 154 -6.50 5.11 15.87
CA MET A 154 -5.37 6.00 16.18
C MET A 154 -5.72 7.02 17.27
N GLN A 155 -6.90 7.65 17.21
CA GLN A 155 -7.38 8.57 18.23
C GLN A 155 -7.54 7.90 19.60
N ALA A 156 -8.09 6.69 19.64
CA ALA A 156 -8.22 5.91 20.86
C ALA A 156 -6.85 5.62 21.50
N MET A 157 -5.87 5.18 20.70
CA MET A 157 -4.50 4.94 21.19
C MET A 157 -3.83 6.21 21.76
N ILE A 158 -4.09 7.35 21.13
CA ILE A 158 -3.57 8.64 21.59
C ILE A 158 -4.20 9.05 22.92
N ALA A 159 -5.51 8.87 23.05
CA ALA A 159 -6.22 9.15 24.30
C ALA A 159 -5.70 8.28 25.46
N GLU A 160 -5.35 7.02 25.20
CA GLU A 160 -4.78 6.12 26.19
C GLU A 160 -3.31 6.46 26.54
N LYS A 161 -2.51 6.87 25.57
CA LYS A 161 -1.07 7.13 25.76
C LYS A 161 -0.72 8.60 26.07
N GLY A 162 -1.68 9.52 25.99
CA GLY A 162 -1.46 10.97 26.23
C GLY A 162 -0.56 11.65 25.17
N VAL A 163 -0.39 11.03 23.99
CA VAL A 163 0.42 11.54 22.88
C VAL A 163 -0.48 12.31 21.90
N LYS A 164 -0.02 13.43 21.34
CA LYS A 164 -0.81 14.21 20.37
C LYS A 164 -0.77 13.60 18.97
N VAL A 165 -1.90 13.67 18.24
CA VAL A 165 -2.08 13.11 16.87
C VAL A 165 -1.06 13.66 15.88
N GLU A 166 -0.69 14.93 16.02
CA GLU A 166 0.22 15.65 15.14
C GLU A 166 1.63 15.03 15.10
N GLU A 167 2.13 14.52 16.24
CA GLU A 167 3.46 13.91 16.33
C GLU A 167 3.54 12.54 15.65
N MET A 168 2.43 11.79 15.54
CA MET A 168 2.44 10.46 14.92
C MET A 168 2.28 10.50 13.39
N VAL A 169 1.74 11.57 12.83
CA VAL A 169 1.60 11.74 11.38
C VAL A 169 2.91 12.26 10.78
N GLU A 170 3.64 13.13 11.49
CA GLU A 170 4.94 13.64 11.05
C GLU A 170 6.05 12.59 11.11
N GLU A 171 5.98 11.64 12.05
CA GLU A 171 7.00 10.58 12.19
C GLU A 171 6.90 9.50 11.08
N LYS A 172 5.78 9.47 10.33
CA LYS A 172 5.52 8.51 9.26
C LYS A 172 5.53 9.12 7.84
N ALA A 173 5.66 10.43 7.72
CA ALA A 173 5.77 11.16 6.45
C ALA A 173 7.25 11.33 6.05
#